data_b10a4896f7cd356071c0c406fe39542b
#
_entry.id   b10a4896f7cd356071c0c406fe39542b
#
_cell.length_a   1.000
_cell.length_b   1.000
_cell.length_c   1.000
_cell.angle_alpha   90.00
_cell.angle_beta   90.00
_cell.angle_gamma   90.00
#
_symmetry.space_group_name_H-M   'P 1'
#
loop_
_entity.id
_entity.type
_entity.pdbx_description
1 polymer ?
#
loop_
_entity_poly.entity_id
_entity_poly.type
_entity_poly.pdbx_seq_one_letter_code
_entity_poly.pdbx_strand_id
1 'polypeptide(L)'
;CGWFIEVIYRRFFSAANPERKWLNPGFCIGPYIPLYGFGLVVLYFLTIFQSRYLEINLKGVIIMIIMMTICLNALEYFAGWMALKFFKVRLWDYRNEWGNINGFICPKFTVIWLAASSAYVFFLHGIVIDNLFWLSKHLAFSFFVGLFFGVFIIDVLYSANLLGQITKYANENRAVTNVEKLKANISNHVEESGGKPSFFFPLKSKDYLRNNLENVVDNVVEAFEEKKEKIEAKVEEKKEKIEERKEKIETRIEEKKEKIEEKIKK
;
A
#
# COMPACT_ATOMS: atom_id res chain seq x y z
N CYS A 1 -12.22 3.20 13.96
CA CYS A 1 -12.91 3.63 12.71
C CYS A 1 -12.06 3.29 11.48
N GLY A 2 -10.79 3.74 11.36
CA GLY A 2 -9.95 3.53 10.17
C GLY A 2 -9.79 2.08 9.75
N TRP A 3 -9.58 1.15 10.67
CA TRP A 3 -9.54 -0.28 10.38
C TRP A 3 -10.83 -0.79 9.71
N PHE A 4 -11.99 -0.36 10.18
CA PHE A 4 -13.28 -0.78 9.61
C PHE A 4 -13.47 -0.24 8.18
N ILE A 5 -13.10 1.01 7.95
CA ILE A 5 -13.12 1.63 6.60
C ILE A 5 -12.21 0.83 5.66
N GLU A 6 -11.02 0.45 6.12
CA GLU A 6 -10.05 -0.30 5.33
C GLU A 6 -10.54 -1.73 5.01
N VAL A 7 -11.23 -2.40 5.95
CA VAL A 7 -11.86 -3.70 5.70
C VAL A 7 -12.87 -3.60 4.56
N ILE A 8 -13.73 -2.57 4.59
CA ILE A 8 -14.72 -2.33 3.54
C ILE A 8 -14.02 -2.01 2.21
N TYR A 9 -13.03 -1.13 2.24
CA TYR A 9 -12.27 -0.78 1.03
C TYR A 9 -11.63 -2.01 0.37
N ARG A 10 -10.97 -2.86 1.15
CA ARG A 10 -10.32 -4.07 0.63
C ARG A 10 -11.33 -5.08 0.10
N ARG A 11 -12.48 -5.19 0.73
CA ARG A 11 -13.54 -6.08 0.27
C ARG A 11 -14.11 -5.65 -1.08
N PHE A 12 -14.36 -4.36 -1.28
CA PHE A 12 -15.15 -3.88 -2.42
C PHE A 12 -14.33 -3.20 -3.52
N PHE A 13 -13.18 -2.60 -3.18
CA PHE A 13 -12.46 -1.73 -4.10
C PHE A 13 -11.02 -2.16 -4.40
N SER A 14 -10.39 -2.99 -3.55
CA SER A 14 -8.98 -3.34 -3.74
C SER A 14 -8.78 -4.25 -4.96
N ALA A 15 -7.86 -3.86 -5.83
CA ALA A 15 -7.41 -4.68 -6.96
C ALA A 15 -6.53 -5.87 -6.52
N ALA A 16 -5.96 -5.82 -5.31
CA ALA A 16 -5.16 -6.91 -4.75
C ALA A 16 -6.02 -8.05 -4.17
N ASN A 17 -7.34 -7.86 -4.08
CA ASN A 17 -8.33 -8.83 -3.63
C ASN A 17 -9.42 -9.04 -4.69
N PRO A 18 -9.12 -9.68 -5.83
CA PRO A 18 -10.06 -9.85 -6.93
C PRO A 18 -11.28 -10.70 -6.54
N GLU A 19 -11.12 -11.67 -5.67
CA GLU A 19 -12.19 -12.57 -5.20
C GLU A 19 -13.09 -11.95 -4.13
N ARG A 20 -12.83 -10.69 -3.76
CA ARG A 20 -13.66 -9.94 -2.79
C ARG A 20 -13.81 -10.65 -1.44
N LYS A 21 -12.74 -11.28 -0.95
CA LYS A 21 -12.72 -11.94 0.37
C LYS A 21 -12.67 -10.93 1.51
N TRP A 22 -13.20 -11.34 2.66
CA TRP A 22 -13.02 -10.58 3.89
C TRP A 22 -11.60 -10.81 4.42
N LEU A 23 -10.76 -9.81 4.34
CA LEU A 23 -9.37 -9.86 4.79
C LEU A 23 -9.15 -8.82 5.88
N ASN A 24 -8.44 -9.20 6.95
CA ASN A 24 -7.98 -8.26 7.94
C ASN A 24 -6.90 -7.35 7.33
N PRO A 25 -7.10 -6.03 7.25
CA PRO A 25 -6.17 -5.11 6.63
C PRO A 25 -4.90 -4.90 7.47
N GLY A 26 -3.86 -4.37 6.83
CA GLY A 26 -2.59 -4.08 7.50
C GLY A 26 -1.78 -5.33 7.84
N PHE A 27 -0.80 -5.18 8.71
CA PHE A 27 0.09 -6.26 9.13
C PHE A 27 -0.26 -6.81 10.53
N CYS A 28 -0.98 -6.05 11.36
CA CYS A 28 -1.42 -6.49 12.68
C CYS A 28 -2.47 -7.60 12.59
N ILE A 29 -2.49 -8.46 13.62
CA ILE A 29 -3.50 -9.53 13.73
C ILE A 29 -4.82 -8.95 14.22
N GLY A 30 -4.77 -8.05 15.20
CA GLY A 30 -5.95 -7.41 15.76
C GLY A 30 -6.56 -6.33 14.84
N PRO A 31 -7.69 -5.75 15.27
CA PRO A 31 -8.46 -4.78 14.49
C PRO A 31 -7.85 -3.37 14.55
N TYR A 32 -6.56 -3.24 14.29
CA TYR A 32 -5.85 -1.96 14.29
C TYR A 32 -4.99 -1.78 13.05
N ILE A 33 -4.87 -0.53 12.63
CA ILE A 33 -3.91 -0.09 11.62
C ILE A 33 -3.11 1.05 12.25
N PRO A 34 -1.85 0.82 12.64
CA PRO A 34 -1.02 1.82 13.32
C PRO A 34 -0.93 3.15 12.56
N LEU A 35 -0.92 3.10 11.22
CA LEU A 35 -0.86 4.28 10.37
C LEU A 35 -1.96 5.30 10.69
N TYR A 36 -3.20 4.85 10.89
CA TYR A 36 -4.31 5.76 11.24
C TYR A 36 -4.17 6.36 12.63
N GLY A 37 -3.59 5.59 13.58
CA GLY A 37 -3.28 6.10 14.92
C GLY A 37 -2.22 7.21 14.87
N PHE A 38 -1.11 6.97 14.19
CA PHE A 38 -0.07 7.98 13.98
C PHE A 38 -0.61 9.19 13.20
N GLY A 39 -1.43 8.96 12.18
CA GLY A 39 -2.11 10.03 11.45
C GLY A 39 -2.93 10.93 12.37
N LEU A 40 -3.75 10.35 13.26
CA LEU A 40 -4.55 11.12 14.22
C LEU A 40 -3.68 11.96 15.15
N VAL A 41 -2.57 11.42 15.64
CA VAL A 41 -1.60 12.15 16.48
C VAL A 41 -1.00 13.34 15.70
N VAL A 42 -0.63 13.15 14.44
CA VAL A 42 -0.12 14.24 13.58
C VAL A 42 -1.19 15.33 13.40
N LEU A 43 -2.44 14.95 13.08
CA LEU A 43 -3.54 15.90 12.94
C LEU A 43 -3.79 16.70 14.21
N TYR A 44 -3.77 16.05 15.35
CA TYR A 44 -3.92 16.69 16.67
C TYR A 44 -2.82 17.73 16.93
N PHE A 45 -1.55 17.37 16.74
CA PHE A 45 -0.43 18.31 16.94
C PHE A 45 -0.47 19.49 15.98
N LEU A 46 -0.83 19.28 14.71
CA LEU A 46 -0.97 20.36 13.74
C LEU A 46 -2.09 21.34 14.12
N THR A 47 -3.16 20.86 14.73
CA THR A 47 -4.24 21.74 15.23
C THR A 47 -3.78 22.59 16.41
N ILE A 48 -3.01 22.01 17.34
CA ILE A 48 -2.39 22.79 18.42
C ILE A 48 -1.42 23.84 17.84
N PHE A 49 -0.62 23.47 16.85
CA PHE A 49 0.30 24.39 16.18
C PHE A 49 -0.46 25.54 15.53
N GLN A 50 -1.56 25.26 14.82
CA GLN A 50 -2.39 26.30 14.22
C GLN A 50 -2.91 27.28 15.26
N SER A 51 -3.52 26.78 16.35
CA SER A 51 -4.11 27.62 17.40
C SER A 51 -3.10 28.59 18.03
N ARG A 52 -1.82 28.28 17.93
CA ARG A 52 -0.73 29.07 18.51
C ARG A 52 -0.05 30.04 17.53
N TYR A 53 -0.01 29.69 16.24
CA TYR A 53 0.83 30.40 15.24
C TYR A 53 0.07 30.90 14.03
N LEU A 54 -1.14 30.43 13.77
CA LEU A 54 -1.94 30.84 12.63
C LEU A 54 -3.23 31.52 13.09
N GLU A 55 -3.68 32.48 12.31
CA GLU A 55 -4.97 33.12 12.55
C GLU A 55 -6.11 32.11 12.34
N ILE A 56 -7.12 32.16 13.24
CA ILE A 56 -8.33 31.35 13.14
C ILE A 56 -9.31 32.03 12.18
N ASN A 57 -8.91 32.15 10.92
CA ASN A 57 -9.72 32.62 9.82
C ASN A 57 -9.79 31.59 8.71
N LEU A 58 -10.60 31.81 7.68
CA LEU A 58 -10.77 30.88 6.58
C LEU A 58 -9.44 30.50 5.89
N LYS A 59 -8.53 31.45 5.73
CA LYS A 59 -7.19 31.20 5.15
C LYS A 59 -6.39 30.27 6.05
N GLY A 60 -6.35 30.51 7.35
CA GLY A 60 -5.64 29.68 8.33
C GLY A 60 -6.14 28.25 8.34
N VAL A 61 -7.47 28.05 8.28
CA VAL A 61 -8.10 26.72 8.19
C VAL A 61 -7.69 25.99 6.91
N ILE A 62 -7.72 26.68 5.76
CA ILE A 62 -7.33 26.08 4.48
C ILE A 62 -5.85 25.68 4.50
N ILE A 63 -4.97 26.55 4.97
CA ILE A 63 -3.53 26.27 5.10
C ILE A 63 -3.31 25.07 6.00
N MET A 64 -4.01 24.98 7.12
CA MET A 64 -3.91 23.85 8.05
C MET A 64 -4.35 22.54 7.37
N ILE A 65 -5.47 22.51 6.66
CA ILE A 65 -5.94 21.31 5.95
C ILE A 65 -4.91 20.86 4.92
N ILE A 66 -4.32 21.80 4.18
CA ILE A 66 -3.25 21.48 3.23
C ILE A 66 -2.01 20.91 3.94
N MET A 67 -1.55 21.53 5.03
CA MET A 67 -0.43 21.03 5.83
C MET A 67 -0.72 19.62 6.38
N MET A 68 -1.91 19.38 6.91
CA MET A 68 -2.36 18.06 7.37
C MET A 68 -2.28 17.03 6.25
N THR A 69 -2.79 17.37 5.08
CA THR A 69 -2.76 16.49 3.91
C THR A 69 -1.32 16.13 3.51
N ILE A 70 -0.43 17.12 3.46
CA ILE A 70 0.99 16.91 3.15
C ILE A 70 1.63 15.99 4.20
N CYS A 71 1.41 16.25 5.49
CA CYS A 71 1.98 15.44 6.57
C CYS A 71 1.45 13.99 6.55
N LEU A 72 0.16 13.78 6.25
CA LEU A 72 -0.40 12.43 6.12
C LEU A 72 0.17 11.68 4.91
N ASN A 73 0.35 12.34 3.77
CA ASN A 73 1.02 11.74 2.61
C ASN A 73 2.49 11.40 2.92
N ALA A 74 3.20 12.28 3.63
CA ALA A 74 4.57 12.01 4.07
C ALA A 74 4.64 10.81 5.03
N LEU A 75 3.69 10.71 5.96
CA LEU A 75 3.58 9.58 6.88
C LEU A 75 3.29 8.27 6.13
N GLU A 76 2.37 8.30 5.16
CA GLU A 76 2.04 7.16 4.30
C GLU A 76 3.28 6.73 3.49
N TYR A 77 3.95 7.66 2.83
CA TYR A 77 5.17 7.39 2.09
C TYR A 77 6.25 6.75 2.98
N PHE A 78 6.49 7.34 4.16
CA PHE A 78 7.49 6.85 5.10
C PHE A 78 7.17 5.43 5.60
N ALA A 79 5.91 5.16 5.94
CA ALA A 79 5.47 3.84 6.38
C ALA A 79 5.63 2.79 5.27
N GLY A 80 5.25 3.11 4.03
CA GLY A 80 5.42 2.23 2.88
C GLY A 80 6.89 1.97 2.55
N TRP A 81 7.72 3.01 2.58
CA TRP A 81 9.17 2.90 2.37
C TRP A 81 9.84 2.06 3.47
N MET A 82 9.47 2.29 4.73
CA MET A 82 10.02 1.54 5.87
C MET A 82 9.65 0.05 5.77
N ALA A 83 8.39 -0.27 5.46
CA ALA A 83 7.96 -1.65 5.27
C ALA A 83 8.73 -2.34 4.14
N LEU A 84 8.92 -1.66 3.02
CA LEU A 84 9.70 -2.22 1.90
C LEU A 84 11.18 -2.37 2.21
N LYS A 85 11.78 -1.38 2.89
CA LYS A 85 13.22 -1.39 3.19
C LYS A 85 13.59 -2.45 4.21
N PHE A 86 12.84 -2.55 5.31
CA PHE A 86 13.18 -3.41 6.44
C PHE A 86 12.56 -4.81 6.33
N PHE A 87 11.35 -4.91 5.82
CA PHE A 87 10.61 -6.18 5.76
C PHE A 87 10.44 -6.76 4.37
N LYS A 88 10.94 -6.06 3.30
CA LYS A 88 10.78 -6.51 1.90
C LYS A 88 9.32 -6.80 1.52
N VAL A 89 8.37 -6.19 2.20
CA VAL A 89 6.94 -6.34 1.95
C VAL A 89 6.31 -5.00 1.55
N ARG A 90 5.30 -5.07 0.69
CA ARG A 90 4.43 -3.94 0.39
C ARG A 90 3.13 -4.10 1.17
N LEU A 91 2.82 -3.13 2.01
CA LEU A 91 1.54 -3.08 2.75
C LEU A 91 0.39 -2.69 1.83
N TRP A 92 0.68 -1.85 0.83
CA TRP A 92 -0.18 -1.47 -0.31
C TRP A 92 0.69 -1.25 -1.55
N ASP A 93 0.07 -1.09 -2.72
CA ASP A 93 0.81 -0.95 -3.97
C ASP A 93 0.03 -0.09 -4.97
N TYR A 94 0.46 1.15 -5.13
CA TYR A 94 -0.14 2.12 -6.06
C TYR A 94 0.62 2.24 -7.39
N ARG A 95 1.50 1.29 -7.74
CA ARG A 95 2.30 1.37 -8.98
C ARG A 95 1.47 1.45 -10.25
N ASN A 96 0.24 0.93 -10.21
CA ASN A 96 -0.69 0.97 -11.32
C ASN A 96 -1.58 2.24 -11.34
N GLU A 97 -1.49 3.09 -10.30
CA GLU A 97 -2.27 4.33 -10.22
C GLU A 97 -1.48 5.48 -10.88
N TRP A 98 -2.22 6.37 -11.56
CA TRP A 98 -1.63 7.53 -12.22
C TRP A 98 -0.92 8.46 -11.22
N GLY A 99 0.24 9.00 -11.63
CA GLY A 99 0.99 9.96 -10.83
C GLY A 99 1.57 9.39 -9.52
N ASN A 100 1.68 8.06 -9.39
CA ASN A 100 2.23 7.47 -8.18
C ASN A 100 3.73 7.81 -7.99
N ILE A 101 4.14 7.92 -6.73
CA ILE A 101 5.54 8.09 -6.34
C ILE A 101 6.00 6.80 -5.65
N ASN A 102 6.87 6.03 -6.32
CA ASN A 102 7.42 4.75 -5.87
C ASN A 102 6.36 3.69 -5.51
N GLY A 103 5.10 3.90 -5.91
CA GLY A 103 3.96 3.07 -5.54
C GLY A 103 3.50 3.20 -4.09
N PHE A 104 4.00 4.20 -3.35
CA PHE A 104 3.63 4.43 -1.95
C PHE A 104 2.52 5.46 -1.80
N ILE A 105 2.51 6.51 -2.62
CA ILE A 105 1.48 7.55 -2.63
C ILE A 105 1.04 7.83 -4.06
N CYS A 106 -0.18 8.33 -4.26
CA CYS A 106 -0.67 8.80 -5.55
C CYS A 106 -1.75 9.88 -5.39
N PRO A 107 -2.01 10.70 -6.42
CA PRO A 107 -2.98 11.81 -6.35
C PRO A 107 -4.38 11.39 -5.91
N LYS A 108 -4.85 10.21 -6.34
CA LYS A 108 -6.15 9.65 -5.95
C LYS A 108 -6.29 9.52 -4.44
N PHE A 109 -5.30 8.95 -3.76
CA PHE A 109 -5.31 8.78 -2.30
C PHE A 109 -4.96 10.08 -1.57
N THR A 110 -4.20 10.99 -2.19
CA THR A 110 -4.00 12.35 -1.66
C THR A 110 -5.33 13.10 -1.51
N VAL A 111 -6.26 12.96 -2.47
CA VAL A 111 -7.60 13.54 -2.35
C VAL A 111 -8.39 12.92 -1.19
N ILE A 112 -8.25 11.61 -0.95
CA ILE A 112 -8.86 10.95 0.21
C ILE A 112 -8.28 11.50 1.52
N TRP A 113 -6.97 11.70 1.59
CA TRP A 113 -6.33 12.32 2.76
C TRP A 113 -6.76 13.78 2.96
N LEU A 114 -6.97 14.53 1.88
CA LEU A 114 -7.54 15.87 1.95
C LEU A 114 -8.96 15.86 2.54
N ALA A 115 -9.80 14.96 2.09
CA ALA A 115 -11.14 14.79 2.63
C ALA A 115 -11.12 14.36 4.11
N ALA A 116 -10.21 13.44 4.49
CA ALA A 116 -10.04 13.00 5.87
C ALA A 116 -9.53 14.13 6.78
N SER A 117 -8.59 14.95 6.30
CA SER A 117 -8.09 16.13 7.02
C SER A 117 -9.21 17.15 7.24
N SER A 118 -10.03 17.41 6.21
CA SER A 118 -11.17 18.29 6.31
C SER A 118 -12.23 17.76 7.30
N ALA A 119 -12.55 16.46 7.21
CA ALA A 119 -13.47 15.83 8.14
C ALA A 119 -12.97 15.88 9.59
N TYR A 120 -11.66 15.73 9.80
CA TYR A 120 -11.06 15.88 11.12
C TYR A 120 -11.27 17.29 11.67
N VAL A 121 -10.94 18.31 10.90
CA VAL A 121 -11.04 19.71 11.35
C VAL A 121 -12.47 20.09 11.68
N PHE A 122 -13.44 19.75 10.82
CA PHE A 122 -14.81 20.21 10.96
C PHE A 122 -15.67 19.35 11.92
N PHE A 123 -15.37 18.06 12.04
CA PHE A 123 -16.25 17.13 12.77
C PHE A 123 -15.57 16.39 13.91
N LEU A 124 -14.30 16.03 13.78
CA LEU A 124 -13.67 15.10 14.71
C LEU A 124 -12.82 15.81 15.78
N HIS A 125 -12.25 16.97 15.46
CA HIS A 125 -11.31 17.65 16.38
C HIS A 125 -11.96 17.96 17.74
N GLY A 126 -13.18 18.54 17.75
CA GLY A 126 -13.91 18.81 18.98
C GLY A 126 -14.14 17.55 19.81
N ILE A 127 -14.60 16.48 19.16
CA ILE A 127 -14.85 15.19 19.82
C ILE A 127 -13.55 14.65 20.45
N VAL A 128 -12.41 14.75 19.75
CA VAL A 128 -11.12 14.29 20.26
C VAL A 128 -10.71 15.09 21.50
N ILE A 129 -10.81 16.42 21.45
CA ILE A 129 -10.50 17.32 22.59
C ILE A 129 -11.38 17.01 23.80
N ASP A 130 -12.69 16.91 23.59
CA ASP A 130 -13.65 16.64 24.66
C ASP A 130 -13.37 15.29 25.34
N ASN A 131 -13.07 14.26 24.58
CA ASN A 131 -12.70 12.94 25.12
C ASN A 131 -11.37 12.96 25.87
N LEU A 132 -10.35 13.69 25.37
CA LEU A 132 -9.08 13.84 26.08
C LEU A 132 -9.27 14.60 27.39
N PHE A 133 -10.07 15.67 27.39
CA PHE A 133 -10.40 16.43 28.59
C PHE A 133 -11.21 15.59 29.58
N TRP A 134 -12.18 14.82 29.10
CA TRP A 134 -12.93 13.88 29.93
C TRP A 134 -11.99 12.84 30.58
N LEU A 135 -11.09 12.24 29.80
CA LEU A 135 -10.11 11.27 30.30
C LEU A 135 -9.19 11.89 31.36
N SER A 136 -8.74 13.13 31.18
CA SER A 136 -7.90 13.83 32.13
C SER A 136 -8.59 14.03 33.49
N LYS A 137 -9.91 14.10 33.51
CA LYS A 137 -10.71 14.20 34.78
C LYS A 137 -11.08 12.83 35.36
N HIS A 138 -10.95 11.75 34.60
CA HIS A 138 -11.36 10.40 34.98
C HIS A 138 -10.18 9.42 34.90
N LEU A 139 -9.13 9.68 35.65
CA LEU A 139 -7.86 8.95 35.58
C LEU A 139 -7.99 7.43 35.77
N ALA A 140 -9.02 6.95 36.46
CA ALA A 140 -9.29 5.52 36.58
C ALA A 140 -9.42 4.81 35.21
N PHE A 141 -9.92 5.51 34.18
CA PHE A 141 -10.01 4.97 32.84
C PHE A 141 -8.66 4.85 32.12
N SER A 142 -7.60 5.50 32.64
CA SER A 142 -6.24 5.33 32.14
C SER A 142 -5.77 3.87 32.24
N PHE A 143 -6.32 3.10 33.18
CA PHE A 143 -6.08 1.66 33.27
C PHE A 143 -6.51 0.93 32.00
N PHE A 144 -7.71 1.21 31.47
CA PHE A 144 -8.20 0.59 30.24
C PHE A 144 -7.40 1.03 29.01
N VAL A 145 -6.97 2.29 28.99
CA VAL A 145 -6.06 2.80 27.94
C VAL A 145 -4.72 2.07 27.99
N GLY A 146 -4.15 1.89 29.18
CA GLY A 146 -2.90 1.15 29.38
C GLY A 146 -3.05 -0.32 28.98
N LEU A 147 -4.16 -0.96 29.36
CA LEU A 147 -4.47 -2.34 28.96
C LEU A 147 -4.56 -2.49 27.44
N PHE A 148 -5.28 -1.55 26.78
CA PHE A 148 -5.37 -1.53 25.31
C PHE A 148 -3.98 -1.40 24.67
N PHE A 149 -3.16 -0.47 25.13
CA PHE A 149 -1.80 -0.31 24.61
C PHE A 149 -0.92 -1.52 24.90
N GLY A 150 -1.08 -2.18 26.03
CA GLY A 150 -0.37 -3.43 26.35
C GLY A 150 -0.69 -4.53 25.32
N VAL A 151 -1.99 -4.77 25.06
CA VAL A 151 -2.43 -5.73 24.05
C VAL A 151 -1.97 -5.33 22.63
N PHE A 152 -2.07 -4.04 22.31
CA PHE A 152 -1.62 -3.50 21.03
C PHE A 152 -0.12 -3.68 20.81
N ILE A 153 0.72 -3.42 21.80
CA ILE A 153 2.17 -3.61 21.72
C ILE A 153 2.51 -5.09 21.52
N ILE A 154 1.85 -5.99 22.26
CA ILE A 154 2.05 -7.44 22.10
C ILE A 154 1.71 -7.86 20.66
N ASP A 155 0.57 -7.38 20.12
CA ASP A 155 0.17 -7.69 18.75
C ASP A 155 1.19 -7.12 17.73
N VAL A 156 1.64 -5.89 17.90
CA VAL A 156 2.65 -5.29 17.01
C VAL A 156 3.96 -6.08 17.02
N LEU A 157 4.44 -6.47 18.20
CA LEU A 157 5.68 -7.25 18.33
C LEU A 157 5.52 -8.65 17.68
N TYR A 158 4.40 -9.30 17.92
CA TYR A 158 4.10 -10.59 17.31
C TYR A 158 3.97 -10.48 15.78
N SER A 159 3.25 -9.48 15.30
CA SER A 159 3.06 -9.22 13.88
C SER A 159 4.38 -8.82 13.17
N ALA A 160 5.26 -8.08 13.86
CA ALA A 160 6.59 -7.74 13.37
C ALA A 160 7.49 -8.99 13.26
N ASN A 161 7.40 -9.91 14.20
CA ASN A 161 8.11 -11.19 14.13
C ASN A 161 7.64 -12.01 12.91
N LEU A 162 6.33 -12.03 12.66
CA LEU A 162 5.75 -12.66 11.48
C LEU A 162 6.26 -12.03 10.18
N LEU A 163 6.25 -10.70 10.10
CA LEU A 163 6.83 -10.00 8.95
C LEU A 163 8.31 -10.33 8.78
N GLY A 164 9.06 -10.50 9.88
CA GLY A 164 10.46 -10.94 9.85
C GLY A 164 10.63 -12.32 9.21
N GLN A 165 9.73 -13.27 9.48
CA GLN A 165 9.74 -14.59 8.85
C GLN A 165 9.43 -14.50 7.35
N ILE A 166 8.41 -13.73 6.98
CA ILE A 166 8.06 -13.45 5.57
C ILE A 166 9.25 -12.78 4.85
N THR A 167 9.94 -11.84 5.53
CA THR A 167 11.13 -11.17 5.00
C THR A 167 12.27 -12.14 4.72
N LYS A 168 12.54 -13.06 5.67
CA LYS A 168 13.58 -14.07 5.49
C LYS A 168 13.31 -14.90 4.23
N TYR A 169 12.08 -15.35 4.09
CA TYR A 169 11.64 -16.11 2.93
C TYR A 169 11.70 -15.30 1.62
N ALA A 170 11.23 -14.05 1.64
CA ALA A 170 11.29 -13.15 0.48
C ALA A 170 12.74 -12.86 0.04
N ASN A 171 13.69 -12.77 0.98
CA ASN A 171 15.10 -12.58 0.67
C ASN A 171 15.72 -13.83 0.04
N GLU A 172 15.39 -15.02 0.52
CA GLU A 172 15.86 -16.29 -0.03
C GLU A 172 15.41 -16.44 -1.49
N ASN A 173 14.20 -16.01 -1.82
CA ASN A 173 13.60 -16.12 -3.16
C ASN A 173 13.68 -14.83 -4.00
N ARG A 174 14.40 -13.80 -3.54
CA ARG A 174 14.53 -12.47 -4.20
C ARG A 174 13.19 -11.82 -4.59
N ALA A 175 12.13 -12.11 -3.87
CA ALA A 175 10.77 -11.64 -4.14
C ALA A 175 10.35 -10.50 -3.20
N VAL A 176 9.60 -9.52 -3.71
CA VAL A 176 8.90 -8.53 -2.89
C VAL A 176 7.44 -8.94 -2.79
N THR A 177 6.99 -9.25 -1.59
CA THR A 177 5.64 -9.77 -1.36
C THR A 177 4.65 -8.65 -0.98
N ASN A 178 3.49 -8.63 -1.61
CA ASN A 178 2.37 -7.79 -1.19
C ASN A 178 1.56 -8.53 -0.11
N VAL A 179 1.43 -7.92 1.08
CA VAL A 179 0.79 -8.55 2.25
C VAL A 179 -0.68 -8.90 1.98
N GLU A 180 -1.41 -8.07 1.24
CA GLU A 180 -2.82 -8.32 0.93
C GLU A 180 -2.98 -9.50 -0.02
N LYS A 181 -2.17 -9.57 -1.08
CA LYS A 181 -2.15 -10.70 -2.01
C LYS A 181 -1.77 -12.00 -1.31
N LEU A 182 -0.76 -11.94 -0.44
CA LEU A 182 -0.35 -13.08 0.37
C LEU A 182 -1.50 -13.62 1.22
N LYS A 183 -2.22 -12.73 1.92
CA LYS A 183 -3.38 -13.11 2.73
C LYS A 183 -4.51 -13.71 1.88
N ALA A 184 -4.79 -13.14 0.71
CA ALA A 184 -5.79 -13.66 -0.21
C ALA A 184 -5.42 -15.08 -0.69
N ASN A 185 -4.17 -15.28 -1.11
CA ASN A 185 -3.70 -16.59 -1.58
C ASN A 185 -3.74 -17.66 -0.48
N ILE A 186 -3.34 -17.32 0.76
CA ILE A 186 -3.44 -18.24 1.89
C ILE A 186 -4.92 -18.60 2.16
N SER A 187 -5.82 -17.61 2.10
CA SER A 187 -7.25 -17.85 2.26
C SER A 187 -7.78 -18.83 1.20
N ASN A 188 -7.36 -18.70 -0.06
CA ASN A 188 -7.74 -19.58 -1.15
C ASN A 188 -7.25 -21.02 -0.90
N HIS A 189 -5.98 -21.16 -0.59
CA HIS A 189 -5.38 -22.48 -0.35
C HIS A 189 -6.04 -23.22 0.83
N VAL A 190 -6.40 -22.49 1.88
CA VAL A 190 -7.15 -23.08 3.02
C VAL A 190 -8.53 -23.55 2.60
N GLU A 191 -9.25 -22.78 1.76
CA GLU A 191 -10.56 -23.17 1.23
C GLU A 191 -10.46 -24.39 0.31
N GLU A 192 -9.48 -24.40 -0.61
CA GLU A 192 -9.21 -25.53 -1.51
C GLU A 192 -8.88 -26.83 -0.75
N SER A 193 -8.20 -26.69 0.39
CA SER A 193 -7.87 -27.80 1.31
C SER A 193 -9.06 -28.24 2.19
N GLY A 194 -10.27 -27.68 1.97
CA GLY A 194 -11.47 -27.99 2.74
C GLY A 194 -11.53 -27.35 4.13
N GLY A 195 -10.61 -26.40 4.41
CA GLY A 195 -10.57 -25.63 5.66
C GLY A 195 -11.44 -24.37 5.59
N LYS A 196 -11.70 -23.76 6.75
CA LYS A 196 -12.32 -22.42 6.83
C LYS A 196 -11.24 -21.39 7.08
N PRO A 197 -11.01 -20.44 6.15
CA PRO A 197 -10.05 -19.39 6.36
C PRO A 197 -10.46 -18.50 7.53
N SER A 198 -9.52 -18.15 8.38
CA SER A 198 -9.78 -17.24 9.49
C SER A 198 -9.61 -15.79 9.03
N PHE A 199 -10.54 -14.93 9.42
CA PHE A 199 -10.47 -13.49 9.14
C PHE A 199 -9.23 -12.83 9.78
N PHE A 200 -8.96 -13.15 11.03
CA PHE A 200 -7.70 -12.80 11.70
C PHE A 200 -6.67 -13.85 11.33
N PHE A 201 -5.49 -13.44 10.88
CA PHE A 201 -4.45 -14.30 10.35
C PHE A 201 -4.12 -15.42 11.36
N PRO A 202 -4.45 -16.70 11.09
CA PRO A 202 -4.28 -17.76 12.07
C PRO A 202 -2.87 -18.30 12.04
N LEU A 203 -2.00 -17.74 12.86
CA LEU A 203 -0.68 -18.28 13.09
C LEU A 203 -0.75 -19.43 14.10
N LYS A 204 -1.38 -20.54 13.72
CA LYS A 204 -1.54 -21.66 14.61
C LYS A 204 -0.26 -22.46 14.87
N SER A 205 0.70 -22.44 13.94
CA SER A 205 2.04 -23.04 14.16
C SER A 205 3.05 -22.49 13.15
N LYS A 206 4.36 -22.55 13.51
CA LYS A 206 5.46 -22.23 12.59
C LYS A 206 5.44 -23.10 11.35
N ASP A 207 5.08 -24.37 11.49
CA ASP A 207 5.06 -25.35 10.40
C ASP A 207 3.91 -25.06 9.41
N TYR A 208 2.74 -24.67 9.93
CA TYR A 208 1.61 -24.26 9.10
C TYR A 208 1.93 -23.01 8.25
N LEU A 209 2.63 -22.04 8.86
CA LEU A 209 3.05 -20.83 8.17
C LEU A 209 4.11 -21.13 7.12
N ARG A 210 5.08 -21.99 7.44
CA ARG A 210 6.14 -22.39 6.54
C ARG A 210 5.60 -23.13 5.32
N ASN A 211 4.78 -24.14 5.51
CA ASN A 211 4.20 -24.93 4.42
C ASN A 211 3.28 -24.09 3.52
N ASN A 212 2.48 -23.18 4.10
CA ASN A 212 1.64 -22.28 3.29
C ASN A 212 2.44 -21.17 2.61
N LEU A 213 3.53 -20.68 3.21
CA LEU A 213 4.42 -19.72 2.56
C LEU A 213 5.20 -20.39 1.42
N GLU A 214 5.69 -21.61 1.58
CA GLU A 214 6.36 -22.36 0.51
C GLU A 214 5.41 -22.52 -0.70
N ASN A 215 4.21 -23.02 -0.51
CA ASN A 215 3.21 -23.18 -1.59
C ASN A 215 2.79 -21.85 -2.23
N VAL A 216 2.62 -20.80 -1.44
CA VAL A 216 2.22 -19.47 -1.96
C VAL A 216 3.35 -18.83 -2.75
N VAL A 217 4.60 -19.05 -2.37
CA VAL A 217 5.73 -18.47 -3.09
C VAL A 217 6.01 -19.26 -4.38
N ASP A 218 5.90 -20.56 -4.36
CA ASP A 218 6.03 -21.35 -5.58
C ASP A 218 5.00 -20.88 -6.62
N ASN A 219 3.74 -20.69 -6.23
CA ASN A 219 2.71 -20.12 -7.10
C ASN A 219 3.00 -18.66 -7.52
N VAL A 220 3.60 -17.84 -6.65
CA VAL A 220 3.97 -16.45 -6.97
C VAL A 220 5.20 -16.40 -7.88
N VAL A 221 6.17 -17.28 -7.67
CA VAL A 221 7.36 -17.41 -8.53
C VAL A 221 6.94 -17.88 -9.91
N GLU A 222 6.12 -18.92 -10.00
CA GLU A 222 5.60 -19.45 -11.28
C GLU A 222 4.80 -18.38 -12.07
N ALA A 223 3.91 -17.66 -11.39
CA ALA A 223 3.17 -16.55 -12.00
C ALA A 223 4.07 -15.35 -12.37
N PHE A 224 5.22 -15.19 -11.73
CA PHE A 224 6.18 -14.15 -12.07
C PHE A 224 7.04 -14.55 -13.26
N GLU A 225 7.46 -15.80 -13.35
CA GLU A 225 8.17 -16.35 -14.50
C GLU A 225 7.29 -16.33 -15.75
N GLU A 226 6.05 -16.74 -15.64
CA GLU A 226 5.07 -16.67 -16.74
C GLU A 226 4.84 -15.23 -17.25
N LYS A 227 4.80 -14.24 -16.32
CA LYS A 227 4.71 -12.83 -16.70
C LYS A 227 6.00 -12.31 -17.33
N LYS A 228 7.15 -12.76 -16.87
CA LYS A 228 8.44 -12.39 -17.42
C LYS A 228 8.57 -12.91 -18.84
N GLU A 229 8.25 -14.17 -19.09
CA GLU A 229 8.23 -14.76 -20.43
C GLU A 229 7.27 -14.01 -21.39
N LYS A 230 6.07 -13.66 -20.91
CA LYS A 230 5.12 -12.85 -21.71
C LYS A 230 5.62 -11.44 -22.02
N ILE A 231 6.42 -10.85 -21.15
CA ILE A 231 7.04 -9.52 -21.37
C ILE A 231 8.21 -9.67 -22.35
N GLU A 232 9.05 -10.69 -22.18
CA GLU A 232 10.18 -10.97 -23.08
C GLU A 232 9.69 -11.25 -24.50
N ALA A 233 8.66 -12.08 -24.67
CA ALA A 233 8.03 -12.32 -25.96
C ALA A 233 7.47 -11.03 -26.62
N LYS A 234 6.82 -10.16 -25.85
CA LYS A 234 6.36 -8.86 -26.36
C LYS A 234 7.47 -7.89 -26.72
N VAL A 235 8.59 -7.97 -26.03
CA VAL A 235 9.78 -7.15 -26.34
C VAL A 235 10.42 -7.64 -27.64
N GLU A 236 10.50 -8.95 -27.83
CA GLU A 236 11.05 -9.56 -29.06
C GLU A 236 10.16 -9.22 -30.27
N GLU A 237 8.84 -9.40 -30.17
CA GLU A 237 7.89 -8.99 -31.21
C GLU A 237 8.02 -7.50 -31.58
N LYS A 238 8.26 -6.65 -30.60
CA LYS A 238 8.48 -5.21 -30.87
C LYS A 238 9.82 -4.93 -31.54
N LYS A 239 10.86 -5.68 -31.21
CA LYS A 239 12.16 -5.56 -31.87
C LYS A 239 12.07 -5.97 -33.33
N GLU A 240 11.46 -7.10 -33.64
CA GLU A 240 11.22 -7.55 -35.03
C GLU A 240 10.46 -6.50 -35.86
N LYS A 241 9.37 -5.95 -35.28
CA LYS A 241 8.61 -4.88 -35.96
C LYS A 241 9.42 -3.58 -36.18
N ILE A 242 10.38 -3.30 -35.33
CA ILE A 242 11.27 -2.13 -35.48
C ILE A 242 12.30 -2.44 -36.59
N GLU A 243 12.80 -3.66 -36.66
CA GLU A 243 13.76 -4.08 -37.66
C GLU A 243 13.14 -4.08 -39.09
N GLU A 244 11.95 -4.66 -39.23
CA GLU A 244 11.19 -4.59 -40.49
C GLU A 244 10.90 -3.14 -40.93
N ARG A 245 10.65 -2.23 -39.99
CA ARG A 245 10.46 -0.80 -40.29
C ARG A 245 11.74 -0.12 -40.73
N LYS A 246 12.88 -0.49 -40.18
CA LYS A 246 14.19 0.03 -40.58
C LYS A 246 14.51 -0.42 -42.01
N GLU A 247 14.38 -1.69 -42.34
CA GLU A 247 14.60 -2.19 -43.69
C GLU A 247 13.72 -1.48 -44.72
N LYS A 248 12.42 -1.32 -44.44
CA LYS A 248 11.50 -0.57 -45.30
C LYS A 248 11.89 0.90 -45.49
N ILE A 249 12.50 1.51 -44.49
CA ILE A 249 12.97 2.89 -44.59
C ILE A 249 14.26 2.96 -45.39
N GLU A 250 15.19 2.05 -45.21
CA GLU A 250 16.44 1.95 -45.97
C GLU A 250 16.17 1.74 -47.45
N THR A 251 15.30 0.79 -47.81
CA THR A 251 14.89 0.54 -49.17
C THR A 251 14.27 1.81 -49.84
N ARG A 252 13.42 2.52 -49.12
CA ARG A 252 12.84 3.78 -49.62
C ARG A 252 13.87 4.91 -49.79
N ILE A 253 14.91 4.92 -48.97
CA ILE A 253 16.00 5.90 -49.08
C ILE A 253 16.86 5.59 -50.29
N GLU A 254 17.16 4.31 -50.59
CA GLU A 254 17.89 3.89 -51.76
C GLU A 254 17.13 4.21 -53.06
N GLU A 255 15.85 3.85 -53.14
CA GLU A 255 15.00 4.21 -54.27
C GLU A 255 14.94 5.75 -54.54
N LYS A 256 14.94 6.54 -53.47
CA LYS A 256 14.97 7.99 -53.62
C LYS A 256 16.33 8.51 -54.07
N LYS A 257 17.42 7.91 -53.65
CA LYS A 257 18.77 8.25 -54.09
C LYS A 257 18.96 7.98 -55.57
N GLU A 258 18.54 6.79 -56.05
CA GLU A 258 18.59 6.45 -57.46
C GLU A 258 17.78 7.43 -58.35
N LYS A 259 16.56 7.79 -57.92
CA LYS A 259 15.73 8.76 -58.63
C LYS A 259 16.33 10.18 -58.66
N ILE A 260 17.11 10.54 -57.70
CA ILE A 260 17.82 11.84 -57.63
C ILE A 260 19.03 11.76 -58.57
N GLU A 261 19.79 10.68 -58.59
CA GLU A 261 20.92 10.50 -59.50
C GLU A 261 20.51 10.48 -60.96
N GLU A 262 19.42 9.86 -61.31
CA GLU A 262 18.85 9.90 -62.67
C GLU A 262 18.42 11.32 -63.09
N LYS A 263 17.94 12.16 -62.15
CA LYS A 263 17.56 13.51 -62.45
C LYS A 263 18.76 14.47 -62.58
N ILE A 264 19.89 14.15 -62.01
CA ILE A 264 21.11 14.95 -62.11
C ILE A 264 21.88 14.61 -63.40
N LYS A 265 21.70 13.39 -63.94
CA LYS A 265 22.34 12.97 -65.19
C LYS A 265 21.59 13.41 -66.48
N LYS A 266 20.43 14.01 -66.34
CA LYS A 266 19.65 14.63 -67.43
C LYS A 266 19.81 16.15 -67.38
#